data_f37715eb69b46bb931b09e6b1624eaf2
#
_entry.id   f37715eb69b46bb931b09e6b1624eaf2
#
_cell.length_a   1.000
_cell.length_b   1.000
_cell.length_c   1.000
_cell.angle_alpha   90.00
_cell.angle_beta   90.00
_cell.angle_gamma   90.00
#
_symmetry.space_group_name_H-M   'P 1'
#
loop_
_entity.id
_entity.type
_entity.pdbx_description
1 polymer ?
#
loop_
_entity_poly.entity_id
_entity_poly.type
_entity_poly.pdbx_seq_one_letter_code
_entity_poly.pdbx_strand_id
1 'polypeptide(L)'
;MSVIFALMLSALVACNKADTGASDTPTKGSSAEATAASSGGGACDFVSTKDDSPLVIKVVATDTPEAKQFIETCINPYTKLYAKDAEAAKAGKKQYAFQGCSGCHGGNANGLMGPSIIDAQWEYTKHNTDKGMFETIAGGTLGKGATARGSMLTWHNQLPGHSGDGVDTDTILKIIAWLRTQYTGGGETPWMS
;
A
#
# COMPACT_ATOMS: atom_id res chain seq x y z
N MET A 1 -2.74 35.37 51.73
CA MET A 1 -2.36 36.66 51.12
C MET A 1 -2.66 36.50 49.65
N SER A 2 -3.85 36.91 49.21
CA SER A 2 -4.10 38.25 48.63
C SER A 2 -3.24 38.47 47.42
N VAL A 3 -3.67 38.79 46.23
CA VAL A 3 -4.77 39.59 45.71
C VAL A 3 -4.53 39.75 44.23
N ILE A 4 -5.48 39.72 43.40
CA ILE A 4 -6.20 40.64 42.50
C ILE A 4 -5.84 40.41 41.03
N PHE A 5 -6.81 40.06 40.21
CA PHE A 5 -7.69 40.85 39.36
C PHE A 5 -7.02 41.51 38.13
N ALA A 6 -7.42 41.12 36.96
CA ALA A 6 -7.89 42.08 35.96
C ALA A 6 -8.63 41.38 34.80
N LEU A 7 -9.91 41.67 34.72
CA LEU A 7 -10.78 41.59 33.55
C LEU A 7 -10.43 42.69 32.55
N MET A 8 -10.56 42.42 31.26
CA MET A 8 -10.99 43.37 30.19
C MET A 8 -11.39 42.50 29.02
N LEU A 9 -12.57 42.25 28.67
CA LEU A 9 -13.73 42.98 28.16
C LEU A 9 -13.52 43.56 26.74
N SER A 10 -14.29 42.98 25.82
CA SER A 10 -15.04 43.55 24.70
C SER A 10 -14.30 44.04 23.45
N ALA A 11 -14.69 43.46 22.29
CA ALA A 11 -15.42 44.24 21.27
C ALA A 11 -15.99 43.32 20.19
N LEU A 12 -17.29 43.25 20.15
CA LEU A 12 -18.11 42.87 18.98
C LEU A 12 -17.97 44.00 17.93
N VAL A 13 -17.81 43.64 16.68
CA VAL A 13 -18.31 44.46 15.56
C VAL A 13 -18.98 43.53 14.56
N ALA A 14 -20.18 43.91 14.26
CA ALA A 14 -21.19 43.24 13.48
C ALA A 14 -21.10 43.56 11.98
N CYS A 15 -21.72 42.64 11.23
CA CYS A 15 -22.47 42.83 9.97
C CYS A 15 -21.94 43.79 8.89
N ASN A 16 -21.80 43.26 7.69
CA ASN A 16 -22.55 43.85 6.59
C ASN A 16 -23.01 42.81 5.56
N LYS A 17 -24.22 43.02 5.11
CA LYS A 17 -25.08 42.22 4.25
C LYS A 17 -25.27 42.99 2.93
N ALA A 18 -25.59 42.25 1.89
CA ALA A 18 -26.14 42.65 0.59
C ALA A 18 -25.05 42.94 -0.50
N ASP A 19 -25.19 42.57 -1.76
CA ASP A 19 -26.39 42.44 -2.57
C ASP A 19 -26.10 41.68 -3.86
N THR A 20 -27.06 40.94 -4.33
CA THR A 20 -27.50 40.56 -5.65
C THR A 20 -26.64 40.84 -6.89
N GLY A 21 -26.53 39.81 -7.75
CA GLY A 21 -26.17 39.95 -9.17
C GLY A 21 -26.17 38.61 -9.87
N ALA A 22 -27.33 38.22 -10.37
CA ALA A 22 -27.49 37.11 -11.30
C ALA A 22 -26.93 37.48 -12.69
N SER A 23 -26.20 36.60 -13.32
CA SER A 23 -26.18 36.50 -14.80
C SER A 23 -25.71 35.13 -15.23
N ASP A 24 -26.60 34.48 -15.96
CA ASP A 24 -26.42 33.25 -16.69
C ASP A 24 -25.29 33.32 -17.71
N THR A 25 -24.54 32.25 -17.91
CA THR A 25 -24.40 31.55 -19.21
C THR A 25 -23.50 30.31 -19.05
N PRO A 26 -23.86 29.17 -19.59
CA PRO A 26 -23.10 27.93 -19.49
C PRO A 26 -21.98 27.90 -20.53
N THR A 27 -20.75 27.94 -20.08
CA THR A 27 -19.62 27.63 -20.94
C THR A 27 -19.30 26.15 -20.87
N LYS A 28 -19.59 25.48 -21.94
CA LYS A 28 -19.23 24.13 -22.32
C LYS A 28 -17.70 24.01 -22.34
N GLY A 29 -17.12 23.59 -21.23
CA GLY A 29 -15.68 23.34 -21.09
C GLY A 29 -15.42 21.84 -21.14
N SER A 30 -15.02 21.42 -22.29
CA SER A 30 -14.18 20.27 -22.65
C SER A 30 -13.75 19.39 -21.47
N SER A 31 -14.39 18.23 -21.36
CA SER A 31 -13.85 17.08 -20.67
C SER A 31 -12.52 16.71 -21.35
N ALA A 32 -11.42 17.10 -20.75
CA ALA A 32 -10.13 16.52 -21.07
C ALA A 32 -10.16 15.08 -20.56
N GLU A 33 -10.49 14.21 -21.46
CA GLU A 33 -10.25 12.77 -21.36
C GLU A 33 -8.73 12.61 -21.16
N ALA A 34 -8.34 12.42 -19.91
CA ALA A 34 -6.99 11.97 -19.59
C ALA A 34 -6.86 10.57 -20.15
N THR A 35 -6.34 10.50 -21.37
CA THR A 35 -5.82 9.29 -21.97
C THR A 35 -4.74 8.77 -21.03
N ALA A 36 -5.09 7.82 -20.17
CA ALA A 36 -4.13 7.02 -19.44
C ALA A 36 -3.26 6.32 -20.48
N ALA A 37 -2.05 6.83 -20.65
CA ALA A 37 -1.04 6.17 -21.45
C ALA A 37 -0.73 4.83 -20.77
N SER A 38 -1.34 3.77 -21.27
CA SER A 38 -0.94 2.40 -21.04
C SER A 38 0.48 2.22 -21.58
N SER A 39 1.46 2.37 -20.72
CA SER A 39 2.86 2.20 -21.10
C SER A 39 3.47 1.07 -20.28
N GLY A 40 3.48 -0.12 -20.85
CA GLY A 40 4.36 -1.17 -20.39
C GLY A 40 3.72 -2.54 -20.30
N GLY A 41 3.84 -3.31 -21.37
CA GLY A 41 3.41 -4.67 -21.59
C GLY A 41 3.69 -5.68 -20.49
N GLY A 42 2.76 -5.78 -19.56
CA GLY A 42 2.49 -6.92 -18.72
C GLY A 42 0.99 -7.00 -18.56
N ALA A 43 0.42 -8.19 -18.50
CA ALA A 43 -1.02 -8.36 -18.29
C ALA A 43 -1.47 -7.86 -16.89
N CYS A 44 -0.51 -7.58 -16.01
CA CYS A 44 -0.76 -7.13 -14.64
C CYS A 44 -0.41 -5.64 -14.48
N ASP A 45 -1.44 -4.81 -14.31
CA ASP A 45 -1.27 -3.39 -13.99
C ASP A 45 -1.16 -3.20 -12.48
N PHE A 46 0.02 -2.81 -12.00
CA PHE A 46 0.24 -2.49 -10.59
C PHE A 46 -0.05 -1.02 -10.32
N VAL A 47 -0.70 -0.76 -9.18
CA VAL A 47 -1.04 0.59 -8.74
C VAL A 47 -0.53 0.88 -7.34
N SER A 48 -0.05 2.09 -7.16
CA SER A 48 0.45 2.59 -5.88
C SER A 48 -0.66 2.66 -4.84
N THR A 49 -0.40 2.15 -3.65
CA THR A 49 -1.32 2.31 -2.51
C THR A 49 -1.34 3.75 -1.99
N LYS A 50 -0.37 4.60 -2.37
CA LYS A 50 -0.27 6.01 -1.96
C LYS A 50 -1.32 6.88 -2.63
N ASP A 51 -1.45 6.74 -3.96
CA ASP A 51 -2.10 7.72 -4.83
C ASP A 51 -2.75 7.13 -6.08
N ASP A 52 -2.84 5.80 -6.13
CA ASP A 52 -3.35 5.02 -7.26
C ASP A 52 -2.60 5.25 -8.59
N SER A 53 -1.40 5.86 -8.54
CA SER A 53 -0.54 6.01 -9.72
C SER A 53 0.04 4.65 -10.15
N PRO A 54 0.36 4.48 -11.44
CA PRO A 54 0.98 3.25 -11.92
C PRO A 54 2.32 2.97 -11.24
N LEU A 55 2.52 1.74 -10.76
CA LEU A 55 3.83 1.23 -10.36
C LEU A 55 4.46 0.51 -11.55
N VAL A 56 5.54 1.09 -12.08
CA VAL A 56 6.22 0.54 -13.25
C VAL A 56 7.23 -0.51 -12.80
N ILE A 57 6.80 -1.78 -12.79
CA ILE A 57 7.64 -2.94 -12.50
C ILE A 57 7.68 -3.80 -13.77
N LYS A 58 8.87 -4.04 -14.27
CA LYS A 58 9.11 -4.74 -15.54
C LYS A 58 9.84 -6.05 -15.30
N VAL A 59 9.56 -7.02 -16.15
CA VAL A 59 10.38 -8.24 -16.20
C VAL A 59 11.81 -7.87 -16.56
N VAL A 60 12.76 -8.37 -15.77
CA VAL A 60 14.20 -8.24 -16.04
C VAL A 60 14.84 -9.61 -16.24
N ALA A 61 16.04 -9.64 -16.84
CA ALA A 61 16.70 -10.90 -17.20
C ALA A 61 16.98 -11.80 -15.98
N THR A 62 17.21 -11.19 -14.83
CA THR A 62 17.52 -11.87 -13.56
C THR A 62 16.30 -12.38 -12.80
N ASP A 63 15.09 -12.06 -13.23
CA ASP A 63 13.87 -12.53 -12.57
C ASP A 63 13.73 -14.05 -12.69
N THR A 64 13.26 -14.64 -11.60
CA THR A 64 12.85 -16.06 -11.58
C THR A 64 11.64 -16.28 -12.49
N PRO A 65 11.38 -17.52 -12.92
CA PRO A 65 10.16 -17.86 -13.66
C PRO A 65 8.89 -17.42 -12.93
N GLU A 66 8.87 -17.56 -11.60
CA GLU A 66 7.75 -17.21 -10.74
C GLU A 66 7.51 -15.69 -10.69
N ALA A 67 8.59 -14.91 -10.60
CA ALA A 67 8.50 -13.44 -10.66
C ALA A 67 7.96 -12.98 -12.02
N LYS A 68 8.45 -13.55 -13.11
CA LYS A 68 7.96 -13.27 -14.47
C LYS A 68 6.48 -13.61 -14.60
N GLN A 69 6.08 -14.80 -14.15
CA GLN A 69 4.68 -15.22 -14.15
C GLN A 69 3.80 -14.23 -13.38
N PHE A 70 4.24 -13.79 -12.20
CA PHE A 70 3.46 -12.84 -11.40
C PHE A 70 3.31 -11.48 -12.08
N ILE A 71 4.38 -10.94 -12.66
CA ILE A 71 4.33 -9.66 -13.38
C ILE A 71 3.38 -9.74 -14.58
N GLU A 72 3.25 -10.91 -15.20
CA GLU A 72 2.37 -11.12 -16.35
C GLU A 72 0.91 -11.41 -15.95
N THR A 73 0.67 -12.09 -14.82
CA THR A 73 -0.64 -12.66 -14.49
C THR A 73 -1.28 -12.13 -13.20
N CYS A 74 -0.57 -11.39 -12.37
CA CYS A 74 -0.95 -11.00 -11.00
C CYS A 74 -1.16 -12.18 -10.04
N ILE A 75 -0.81 -13.39 -10.43
CA ILE A 75 -1.01 -14.60 -9.63
C ILE A 75 0.31 -14.99 -8.98
N ASN A 76 0.37 -14.96 -7.65
CA ASN A 76 1.54 -15.43 -6.92
C ASN A 76 1.63 -16.96 -6.97
N PRO A 77 2.62 -17.54 -7.68
CA PRO A 77 2.73 -19.00 -7.79
C PRO A 77 2.97 -19.67 -6.44
N TYR A 78 3.72 -19.03 -5.55
CA TYR A 78 4.06 -19.58 -4.24
C TYR A 78 2.86 -19.68 -3.32
N THR A 79 1.90 -18.76 -3.40
CA THR A 79 0.67 -18.83 -2.61
C THR A 79 -0.27 -19.92 -3.13
N LYS A 80 -0.44 -20.04 -4.43
CA LYS A 80 -1.26 -21.13 -5.02
C LYS A 80 -0.70 -22.52 -4.71
N LEU A 81 0.61 -22.61 -4.57
CA LEU A 81 1.32 -23.85 -4.35
C LEU A 81 1.81 -24.01 -2.91
N TYR A 82 1.53 -23.06 -2.01
CA TYR A 82 2.16 -23.02 -0.68
C TYR A 82 1.92 -24.30 0.13
N ALA A 83 0.80 -24.97 -0.06
CA ALA A 83 0.54 -26.29 0.54
C ALA A 83 1.51 -27.37 0.05
N LYS A 84 2.23 -27.10 -1.05
CA LYS A 84 3.23 -27.99 -1.67
C LYS A 84 4.64 -27.40 -1.66
N ASP A 85 4.78 -26.09 -1.48
CA ASP A 85 6.05 -25.36 -1.49
C ASP A 85 6.34 -24.69 -0.13
N ALA A 86 6.51 -25.54 0.88
CA ALA A 86 6.90 -25.08 2.22
C ALA A 86 8.27 -24.36 2.22
N GLU A 87 9.13 -24.61 1.24
CA GLU A 87 10.44 -23.98 1.15
C GLU A 87 10.34 -22.51 0.73
N ALA A 88 9.42 -22.14 -0.17
CA ALA A 88 9.18 -20.76 -0.53
C ALA A 88 8.70 -19.95 0.69
N ALA A 89 7.74 -20.49 1.45
CA ALA A 89 7.27 -19.84 2.68
C ALA A 89 8.38 -19.74 3.75
N LYS A 90 9.22 -20.74 3.90
CA LYS A 90 10.38 -20.71 4.81
C LYS A 90 11.42 -19.67 4.38
N ALA A 91 11.68 -19.55 3.08
CA ALA A 91 12.53 -18.51 2.52
C ALA A 91 11.91 -17.13 2.76
N GLY A 92 10.60 -16.99 2.55
CA GLY A 92 9.85 -15.76 2.82
C GLY A 92 9.95 -15.31 4.27
N LYS A 93 9.86 -16.24 5.25
CA LYS A 93 10.07 -15.93 6.68
C LYS A 93 11.46 -15.37 6.95
N LYS A 94 12.49 -15.95 6.34
CA LYS A 94 13.86 -15.45 6.47
C LYS A 94 13.99 -14.04 5.89
N GLN A 95 13.43 -13.82 4.71
CA GLN A 95 13.45 -12.52 4.06
C GLN A 95 12.66 -11.46 4.83
N TYR A 96 11.50 -11.81 5.35
CA TYR A 96 10.71 -10.92 6.23
C TYR A 96 11.54 -10.40 7.41
N ALA A 97 12.30 -11.27 8.08
CA ALA A 97 13.18 -10.86 9.16
C ALA A 97 14.39 -10.07 8.67
N PHE A 98 15.05 -10.52 7.60
CA PHE A 98 16.25 -9.91 7.04
C PHE A 98 16.00 -8.49 6.51
N GLN A 99 14.89 -8.28 5.82
CA GLN A 99 14.49 -6.97 5.32
C GLN A 99 13.98 -6.01 6.41
N GLY A 100 13.91 -6.45 7.67
CA GLY A 100 13.50 -5.61 8.79
C GLY A 100 11.98 -5.41 8.93
N CYS A 101 11.15 -6.12 8.18
CA CYS A 101 9.68 -6.03 8.26
C CYS A 101 9.19 -6.32 9.69
N SER A 102 9.86 -7.23 10.39
CA SER A 102 9.57 -7.61 11.78
C SER A 102 9.70 -6.45 12.79
N GLY A 103 10.50 -5.43 12.46
CA GLY A 103 10.66 -4.25 13.33
C GLY A 103 9.37 -3.44 13.47
N CYS A 104 8.55 -3.39 12.42
CA CYS A 104 7.26 -2.70 12.44
C CYS A 104 6.08 -3.65 12.63
N HIS A 105 6.08 -4.80 11.96
CA HIS A 105 4.94 -5.72 11.95
C HIS A 105 5.02 -6.85 12.99
N GLY A 106 6.08 -6.88 13.80
CA GLY A 106 6.31 -7.95 14.79
C GLY A 106 6.92 -9.21 14.17
N GLY A 107 7.58 -10.05 14.99
CA GLY A 107 8.29 -11.25 14.52
C GLY A 107 7.40 -12.31 13.86
N ASN A 108 6.12 -12.32 14.20
CA ASN A 108 5.09 -13.21 13.64
C ASN A 108 4.08 -12.45 12.77
N ALA A 109 4.38 -11.23 12.37
CA ALA A 109 3.53 -10.37 11.55
C ALA A 109 2.15 -10.02 12.17
N ASN A 110 2.01 -10.17 13.47
CA ASN A 110 0.79 -9.91 14.24
C ASN A 110 0.67 -8.45 14.72
N GLY A 111 1.53 -7.57 14.21
CA GLY A 111 1.56 -6.14 14.53
C GLY A 111 2.49 -5.79 15.68
N LEU A 112 3.03 -4.57 15.63
CA LEU A 112 3.82 -3.91 16.67
C LEU A 112 3.61 -2.40 16.57
N MET A 113 4.52 -1.65 15.96
CA MET A 113 4.31 -0.24 15.57
C MET A 113 3.41 -0.13 14.34
N GLY A 114 3.57 -1.05 13.39
CA GLY A 114 2.70 -1.23 12.24
C GLY A 114 1.53 -2.16 12.55
N PRO A 115 0.54 -2.24 11.66
CA PRO A 115 -0.61 -3.12 11.82
C PRO A 115 -0.23 -4.60 11.75
N SER A 116 -1.10 -5.46 12.29
CA SER A 116 -1.11 -6.87 11.92
C SER A 116 -1.34 -7.01 10.41
N ILE A 117 -0.67 -7.95 9.79
CA ILE A 117 -0.78 -8.22 8.35
C ILE A 117 -1.12 -9.70 8.07
N ILE A 118 -1.70 -10.36 9.07
CA ILE A 118 -2.10 -11.77 9.03
C ILE A 118 -3.53 -12.02 9.53
N ASP A 119 -4.31 -10.98 9.80
CA ASP A 119 -5.71 -11.10 10.21
C ASP A 119 -6.65 -10.56 9.12
N ALA A 120 -7.95 -10.62 9.35
CA ALA A 120 -8.97 -10.14 8.42
C ALA A 120 -9.22 -8.63 8.48
N GLN A 121 -8.54 -7.91 9.39
CA GLN A 121 -8.69 -6.46 9.54
C GLN A 121 -7.65 -5.72 8.71
N TRP A 122 -7.84 -5.76 7.40
CA TRP A 122 -6.91 -5.14 6.47
C TRP A 122 -6.94 -3.61 6.55
N GLU A 123 -5.79 -2.99 6.74
CA GLU A 123 -5.63 -1.53 6.66
C GLU A 123 -6.07 -1.00 5.28
N TYR A 124 -5.83 -1.77 4.23
CA TYR A 124 -6.31 -1.51 2.88
C TYR A 124 -7.03 -2.75 2.37
N THR A 125 -8.25 -2.59 1.85
CA THR A 125 -9.08 -3.72 1.39
C THR A 125 -8.40 -4.57 0.32
N LYS A 126 -7.54 -3.98 -0.50
CA LYS A 126 -6.77 -4.70 -1.53
C LYS A 126 -5.79 -5.75 -0.96
N HIS A 127 -5.46 -5.71 0.33
CA HIS A 127 -4.57 -6.69 0.97
C HIS A 127 -5.17 -8.09 1.08
N ASN A 128 -6.45 -8.24 0.80
CA ASN A 128 -7.08 -9.55 0.67
C ASN A 128 -6.62 -10.31 -0.60
N THR A 129 -5.90 -9.64 -1.50
CA THR A 129 -5.27 -10.25 -2.68
C THR A 129 -3.74 -10.19 -2.60
N ASP A 130 -3.05 -11.12 -3.25
CA ASP A 130 -1.59 -11.10 -3.31
C ASP A 130 -1.07 -9.92 -4.12
N LYS A 131 -1.78 -9.56 -5.21
CA LYS A 131 -1.50 -8.35 -5.98
C LYS A 131 -1.51 -7.10 -5.09
N GLY A 132 -2.59 -6.89 -4.34
CA GLY A 132 -2.73 -5.69 -3.50
C GLY A 132 -1.72 -5.65 -2.35
N MET A 133 -1.36 -6.80 -1.78
CA MET A 133 -0.30 -6.87 -0.78
C MET A 133 1.07 -6.58 -1.40
N PHE A 134 1.35 -7.12 -2.59
CA PHE A 134 2.55 -6.83 -3.35
C PHE A 134 2.69 -5.33 -3.65
N GLU A 135 1.64 -4.69 -4.16
CA GLU A 135 1.62 -3.26 -4.46
C GLU A 135 1.96 -2.40 -3.24
N THR A 136 1.44 -2.77 -2.08
CA THR A 136 1.72 -2.04 -0.84
C THR A 136 3.14 -2.26 -0.36
N ILE A 137 3.67 -3.47 -0.44
CA ILE A 137 5.07 -3.74 -0.09
C ILE A 137 5.99 -3.04 -1.09
N ALA A 138 5.74 -3.22 -2.38
CA ALA A 138 6.58 -2.66 -3.43
C ALA A 138 6.62 -1.13 -3.38
N GLY A 139 5.47 -0.48 -3.39
CA GLY A 139 5.34 0.98 -3.46
C GLY A 139 5.36 1.70 -2.12
N GLY A 140 5.12 0.99 -1.01
CA GLY A 140 4.93 1.61 0.31
C GLY A 140 3.68 2.46 0.42
N THR A 141 3.54 3.13 1.57
CA THR A 141 2.41 4.03 1.86
C THR A 141 2.87 5.41 2.34
N LEU A 142 4.18 5.69 2.27
CA LEU A 142 4.74 6.96 2.72
C LEU A 142 4.13 8.13 1.92
N GLY A 143 3.53 9.09 2.62
CA GLY A 143 2.89 10.27 2.00
C GLY A 143 1.38 10.15 1.81
N LYS A 144 0.78 8.97 1.86
CA LYS A 144 -0.68 8.83 1.96
C LYS A 144 -1.08 9.15 3.41
N GLY A 145 -2.01 10.07 3.57
CA GLY A 145 -2.45 10.65 4.85
C GLY A 145 -2.21 9.72 6.04
N ALA A 146 -1.62 10.27 7.08
CA ALA A 146 -1.17 9.50 8.22
C ALA A 146 -2.27 8.59 8.74
N THR A 147 -2.14 7.29 8.52
CA THR A 147 -2.86 6.33 9.34
C THR A 147 -2.28 6.42 10.75
N ALA A 148 -3.07 6.11 11.77
CA ALA A 148 -2.63 6.14 13.16
C ALA A 148 -1.42 5.22 13.45
N ARG A 149 -0.99 4.42 12.46
CA ARG A 149 0.07 3.41 12.57
C ARG A 149 1.28 3.66 11.67
N GLY A 150 1.40 4.89 11.13
CA GLY A 150 2.58 5.31 10.39
C GLY A 150 2.54 4.97 8.90
N SER A 151 3.67 5.20 8.24
CA SER A 151 3.83 5.03 6.80
C SER A 151 4.87 3.97 6.51
N MET A 152 4.56 3.08 5.57
CA MET A 152 5.48 2.05 5.12
C MET A 152 6.37 2.59 4.01
N LEU A 153 7.65 2.23 4.04
CA LEU A 153 8.64 2.60 3.02
C LEU A 153 8.37 1.86 1.70
N THR A 154 8.88 2.40 0.62
CA THR A 154 8.97 1.71 -0.68
C THR A 154 10.06 0.64 -0.59
N TRP A 155 9.78 -0.57 -1.07
CA TRP A 155 10.73 -1.68 -0.95
C TRP A 155 11.22 -2.23 -2.28
N HIS A 156 10.46 -2.13 -3.37
CA HIS A 156 10.85 -2.75 -4.64
C HIS A 156 12.03 -2.04 -5.30
N ASN A 157 13.05 -2.81 -5.67
CA ASN A 157 14.32 -2.30 -6.21
C ASN A 157 14.22 -1.54 -7.55
N GLN A 158 13.12 -1.72 -8.31
CA GLN A 158 12.87 -0.96 -9.53
C GLN A 158 12.15 0.38 -9.28
N LEU A 159 11.71 0.65 -8.05
CA LEU A 159 10.95 1.87 -7.74
C LEU A 159 11.84 2.93 -7.09
N PRO A 160 11.66 4.21 -7.41
CA PRO A 160 12.47 5.29 -6.83
C PRO A 160 12.24 5.42 -5.32
N GLY A 161 13.29 5.70 -4.57
CA GLY A 161 13.22 5.92 -3.13
C GLY A 161 13.01 4.66 -2.31
N HIS A 162 13.33 3.48 -2.87
CA HIS A 162 13.27 2.23 -2.11
C HIS A 162 14.25 2.21 -0.94
N SER A 163 13.91 1.44 0.08
CA SER A 163 14.73 1.26 1.28
C SER A 163 15.92 0.33 1.00
N GLY A 164 17.10 0.72 1.46
CA GLY A 164 18.32 -0.07 1.28
C GLY A 164 18.62 -0.38 -0.19
N ASP A 165 19.06 -1.60 -0.47
CA ASP A 165 19.34 -2.08 -1.83
C ASP A 165 18.05 -2.42 -2.61
N GLY A 166 16.90 -2.29 -1.96
CA GLY A 166 15.62 -2.71 -2.48
C GLY A 166 15.43 -4.23 -2.47
N VAL A 167 14.20 -4.65 -2.74
CA VAL A 167 13.78 -6.05 -2.73
C VAL A 167 13.23 -6.40 -4.11
N ASP A 168 13.66 -7.53 -4.67
CA ASP A 168 13.15 -8.01 -5.96
C ASP A 168 11.74 -8.60 -5.84
N THR A 169 11.08 -8.76 -6.99
CA THR A 169 9.74 -9.34 -7.09
C THR A 169 9.64 -10.71 -6.41
N ASP A 170 10.57 -11.61 -6.71
CA ASP A 170 10.56 -12.99 -6.19
C ASP A 170 10.60 -13.04 -4.66
N THR A 171 11.46 -12.22 -4.07
CA THR A 171 11.59 -12.11 -2.62
C THR A 171 10.30 -11.59 -1.97
N ILE A 172 9.66 -10.58 -2.56
CA ILE A 172 8.36 -10.07 -2.06
C ILE A 172 7.28 -11.17 -2.14
N LEU A 173 7.22 -11.93 -3.24
CA LEU A 173 6.27 -13.02 -3.41
C LEU A 173 6.43 -14.11 -2.36
N LYS A 174 7.66 -14.48 -2.04
CA LYS A 174 7.97 -15.45 -0.96
C LYS A 174 7.56 -14.93 0.42
N ILE A 175 7.79 -13.65 0.69
CA ILE A 175 7.32 -13.01 1.93
C ILE A 175 5.80 -13.10 2.01
N ILE A 176 5.08 -12.75 0.94
CA ILE A 176 3.61 -12.85 0.89
C ILE A 176 3.16 -14.29 1.12
N ALA A 177 3.78 -15.27 0.46
CA ALA A 177 3.44 -16.68 0.66
C ALA A 177 3.58 -17.10 2.12
N TRP A 178 4.66 -16.67 2.79
CA TRP A 178 4.80 -16.93 4.23
C TRP A 178 3.69 -16.24 5.05
N LEU A 179 3.38 -14.97 4.80
CA LEU A 179 2.31 -14.25 5.49
C LEU A 179 0.97 -14.96 5.37
N ARG A 180 0.66 -15.50 4.18
CA ARG A 180 -0.56 -16.29 3.95
C ARG A 180 -0.60 -17.57 4.79
N THR A 181 0.54 -18.20 5.07
CA THR A 181 0.61 -19.34 5.99
C THR A 181 0.35 -18.97 7.45
N GLN A 182 0.53 -17.71 7.81
CA GLN A 182 0.32 -17.20 9.17
C GLN A 182 -1.09 -16.62 9.37
N TYR A 183 -1.94 -16.64 8.36
CA TYR A 183 -3.27 -16.00 8.41
C TYR A 183 -4.15 -16.56 9.53
N THR A 184 -4.72 -15.67 10.32
CA THR A 184 -5.52 -16.00 11.51
C THR A 184 -6.98 -15.52 11.40
N GLY A 185 -7.34 -14.85 10.30
CA GLY A 185 -8.64 -14.18 10.17
C GLY A 185 -9.84 -15.11 10.01
N GLY A 186 -9.64 -16.39 9.72
CA GLY A 186 -10.73 -17.33 9.42
C GLY A 186 -11.48 -17.01 8.13
N GLY A 187 -12.37 -17.89 7.72
CA GLY A 187 -13.19 -17.70 6.51
C GLY A 187 -12.49 -18.05 5.20
N GLU A 188 -13.04 -17.56 4.09
CA GLU A 188 -12.45 -17.77 2.78
C GLU A 188 -11.10 -17.08 2.62
N THR A 189 -10.22 -17.67 1.86
CA THR A 189 -8.88 -17.17 1.55
C THR A 189 -8.84 -16.69 0.09
N PRO A 190 -9.27 -15.46 -0.20
CA PRO A 190 -9.52 -15.00 -1.58
C PRO A 190 -8.26 -14.99 -2.46
N TRP A 191 -7.08 -14.95 -1.86
CA TRP A 191 -5.81 -15.07 -2.59
C TRP A 191 -5.55 -16.47 -3.16
N MET A 192 -6.32 -17.48 -2.76
CA MET A 192 -6.19 -18.85 -3.24
C MET A 192 -7.13 -19.17 -4.42
N SER A 193 -8.03 -18.27 -4.76
CA SER A 193 -8.99 -18.42 -5.85
C SER A 193 -8.42 -18.10 -7.23
#